data_3a76dcb67088d00020bd8defb5886b82
#
_entry.id   3a76dcb67088d00020bd8defb5886b82
#
_cell.length_a   1.000
_cell.length_b   1.000
_cell.length_c   1.000
_cell.angle_alpha   90.00
_cell.angle_beta   90.00
_cell.angle_gamma   90.00
#
_symmetry.space_group_name_H-M   'P 1'
#
loop_
_entity.id
_entity.type
_entity.pdbx_description
1 polymer ?
#
loop_
_entity_poly.entity_id
_entity_poly.type
_entity_poly.pdbx_seq_one_letter_code
_entity_poly.pdbx_strand_id
1 'polypeptide(L)'
;MPPLPPFLLLTRPERESRRFLAELAAERAEPLVSPLLDIVTTGPLPYLAGVRGLIFTSANGVRAYAALAGAPLSPCFVVGEATARAARDVGLVPVVAQGDAESLLALILDHAPEGPLLHLRGTFARGALAERLTAAGLPVREAVVYDQPARPLTPEARAALQGDRPVVVPLFSPRTARLFAAEAPCRAPLFVAAMSAEVAVALQGLYLREQEILARPESGLMREAVGKLLKSAGTLVVPPASVEGCPGKSGPQSGPDHRF
;
A
#
# COMPACT_ATOMS: atom_id res chain seq x y z
N MET A 1 -27.94 -21.88 -1.24
CA MET A 1 -26.65 -21.74 -0.51
C MET A 1 -26.46 -20.27 -0.15
N PRO A 2 -25.91 -19.93 1.02
CA PRO A 2 -25.55 -18.55 1.30
C PRO A 2 -24.51 -18.08 0.27
N PRO A 3 -24.52 -16.78 -0.12
CA PRO A 3 -23.52 -16.26 -1.05
C PRO A 3 -22.12 -16.42 -0.47
N LEU A 4 -21.14 -16.70 -1.34
CA LEU A 4 -19.75 -16.75 -0.95
C LEU A 4 -19.31 -15.39 -0.42
N PRO A 5 -18.47 -15.34 0.62
CA PRO A 5 -17.99 -14.08 1.14
C PRO A 5 -17.14 -13.32 0.10
N PRO A 6 -17.13 -11.98 0.08
CA PRO A 6 -16.29 -11.22 -0.84
C PRO A 6 -14.80 -11.52 -0.61
N PHE A 7 -13.98 -11.32 -1.64
CA PHE A 7 -12.54 -11.30 -1.48
C PHE A 7 -12.07 -10.00 -0.80
N LEU A 8 -11.08 -10.10 0.06
CA LEU A 8 -10.32 -8.95 0.58
C LEU A 8 -8.91 -9.01 0.01
N LEU A 9 -8.65 -8.22 -1.03
CA LEU A 9 -7.36 -8.19 -1.72
C LEU A 9 -6.43 -7.16 -1.07
N LEU A 10 -5.34 -7.64 -0.49
CA LEU A 10 -4.32 -6.85 0.18
C LEU A 10 -3.06 -6.74 -0.68
N THR A 11 -2.74 -5.51 -1.09
CA THR A 11 -1.65 -5.20 -2.04
C THR A 11 -0.41 -4.59 -1.38
N ARG A 12 -0.42 -4.41 -0.07
CA ARG A 12 0.75 -3.97 0.70
C ARG A 12 1.80 -5.08 0.77
N PRO A 13 3.07 -4.76 1.10
CA PRO A 13 4.06 -5.78 1.45
C PRO A 13 3.50 -6.79 2.44
N GLU A 14 3.92 -8.04 2.33
CA GLU A 14 3.26 -9.17 3.01
C GLU A 14 3.10 -8.98 4.52
N ARG A 15 4.14 -8.48 5.19
CA ARG A 15 4.11 -8.23 6.65
C ARG A 15 3.03 -7.22 7.04
N GLU A 16 2.92 -6.12 6.30
CA GLU A 16 1.93 -5.08 6.51
C GLU A 16 0.51 -5.58 6.20
N SER A 17 0.36 -6.42 5.19
CA SER A 17 -0.92 -7.06 4.84
C SER A 17 -1.37 -8.03 5.94
N ARG A 18 -0.49 -8.91 6.42
CA ARG A 18 -0.79 -9.84 7.52
C ARG A 18 -1.14 -9.11 8.82
N ARG A 19 -0.42 -8.03 9.12
CA ARG A 19 -0.71 -7.20 10.29
C ARG A 19 -2.10 -6.56 10.16
N PHE A 20 -2.43 -6.00 9.00
CA PHE A 20 -3.73 -5.40 8.76
C PHE A 20 -4.86 -6.41 8.94
N LEU A 21 -4.69 -7.64 8.43
CA LEU A 21 -5.64 -8.73 8.63
C LEU A 21 -5.83 -9.08 10.11
N ALA A 22 -4.75 -9.16 10.88
CA ALA A 22 -4.80 -9.46 12.31
C ALA A 22 -5.52 -8.36 13.14
N GLU A 23 -5.47 -7.12 12.65
CA GLU A 23 -6.11 -5.97 13.28
C GLU A 23 -7.55 -5.73 12.78
N LEU A 24 -7.94 -6.33 11.65
CA LEU A 24 -9.29 -6.24 11.12
C LEU A 24 -10.20 -7.18 11.93
N ALA A 25 -11.28 -6.64 12.53
CA ALA A 25 -12.29 -7.48 13.16
C ALA A 25 -12.83 -8.51 12.17
N ALA A 26 -13.07 -9.74 12.62
CA ALA A 26 -13.43 -10.89 11.78
C ALA A 26 -14.72 -10.65 10.98
N GLU A 27 -14.59 -9.90 9.90
CA GLU A 27 -15.62 -9.77 8.87
C GLU A 27 -15.60 -11.02 7.99
N ARG A 28 -16.76 -11.41 7.46
CA ARG A 28 -16.85 -12.53 6.51
C ARG A 28 -16.20 -12.13 5.19
N ALA A 29 -14.92 -12.39 5.04
CA ALA A 29 -14.15 -12.16 3.81
C ALA A 29 -13.14 -13.29 3.60
N GLU A 30 -12.81 -13.55 2.34
CA GLU A 30 -11.71 -14.44 1.98
C GLU A 30 -10.47 -13.59 1.65
N PRO A 31 -9.42 -13.62 2.50
CA PRO A 31 -8.26 -12.78 2.29
C PRO A 31 -7.37 -13.30 1.16
N LEU A 32 -6.97 -12.39 0.27
CA LEU A 32 -5.96 -12.61 -0.76
C LEU A 32 -4.81 -11.63 -0.51
N VAL A 33 -3.64 -12.16 -0.18
CA VAL A 33 -2.43 -11.34 0.00
C VAL A 33 -1.61 -11.39 -1.29
N SER A 34 -1.58 -10.27 -1.99
CA SER A 34 -0.90 -10.13 -3.29
C SER A 34 -0.14 -8.80 -3.33
N PRO A 35 1.06 -8.72 -2.72
CA PRO A 35 1.83 -7.49 -2.67
C PRO A 35 2.20 -6.99 -4.07
N LEU A 36 1.99 -5.70 -4.33
CA LEU A 36 2.41 -5.02 -5.56
C LEU A 36 3.81 -4.40 -5.46
N LEU A 37 4.41 -4.47 -4.27
CA LEU A 37 5.75 -3.97 -3.99
C LEU A 37 6.49 -4.99 -3.11
N ASP A 38 7.72 -5.28 -3.44
CA ASP A 38 8.66 -5.93 -2.53
C ASP A 38 9.44 -4.88 -1.73
N ILE A 39 9.95 -5.26 -0.57
CA ILE A 39 10.89 -4.44 0.20
C ILE A 39 12.24 -5.13 0.15
N VAL A 40 13.18 -4.52 -0.54
CA VAL A 40 14.51 -5.08 -0.76
C VAL A 40 15.54 -4.16 -0.10
N THR A 41 16.27 -4.68 0.89
CA THR A 41 17.41 -3.96 1.47
C THR A 41 18.48 -3.74 0.40
N THR A 42 19.01 -2.52 0.29
CA THR A 42 19.95 -2.13 -0.75
C THR A 42 21.18 -1.41 -0.17
N GLY A 43 22.27 -1.48 -0.90
CA GLY A 43 23.51 -0.78 -0.59
C GLY A 43 24.33 -1.41 0.56
N PRO A 44 25.51 -0.89 0.80
CA PRO A 44 26.27 -1.16 2.01
C PRO A 44 25.69 -0.38 3.19
N LEU A 45 26.11 -0.75 4.42
CA LEU A 45 25.86 0.08 5.59
C LEU A 45 26.37 1.50 5.34
N PRO A 46 25.54 2.54 5.56
CA PRO A 46 25.97 3.92 5.41
C PRO A 46 27.12 4.27 6.38
N TYR A 47 28.00 5.17 5.95
CA TYR A 47 29.09 5.64 6.80
C TYR A 47 28.56 6.45 7.98
N LEU A 48 28.82 5.96 9.21
CA LEU A 48 28.25 6.49 10.46
C LEU A 48 29.17 7.46 11.20
N ALA A 49 30.44 7.61 10.78
CA ALA A 49 31.34 8.51 11.49
C ALA A 49 30.82 9.95 11.51
N GLY A 50 30.83 10.54 12.69
CA GLY A 50 30.32 11.88 12.95
C GLY A 50 28.77 12.00 12.98
N VAL A 51 28.01 10.93 12.72
CA VAL A 51 26.54 10.93 12.85
C VAL A 51 26.16 11.00 14.33
N ARG A 52 25.27 11.93 14.68
CA ARG A 52 24.80 12.19 16.04
C ARG A 52 23.41 11.66 16.34
N GLY A 53 22.70 11.13 15.32
CA GLY A 53 21.39 10.54 15.51
C GLY A 53 20.80 10.05 14.18
N LEU A 54 19.73 9.27 14.29
CA LEU A 54 19.07 8.62 13.16
C LEU A 54 17.67 9.18 12.96
N ILE A 55 17.22 9.19 11.71
CA ILE A 55 15.85 9.55 11.33
C ILE A 55 15.27 8.41 10.47
N PHE A 56 14.06 7.95 10.83
CA PHE A 56 13.30 6.98 10.05
C PHE A 56 11.86 7.43 9.86
N THR A 57 11.45 7.56 8.63
CA THR A 57 10.05 7.85 8.24
C THR A 57 9.24 6.59 7.95
N SER A 58 9.86 5.40 8.04
CA SER A 58 9.24 4.10 7.76
C SER A 58 9.88 2.97 8.56
N ALA A 59 9.07 2.05 9.03
CA ALA A 59 9.53 0.80 9.64
C ALA A 59 10.42 -0.04 8.69
N ASN A 60 10.27 0.12 7.38
CA ASN A 60 11.12 -0.57 6.39
C ASN A 60 12.55 -0.03 6.42
N GLY A 61 12.74 1.28 6.63
CA GLY A 61 14.07 1.87 6.82
C GLY A 61 14.78 1.31 8.05
N VAL A 62 14.05 1.18 9.17
CA VAL A 62 14.57 0.58 10.41
C VAL A 62 15.03 -0.87 10.18
N ARG A 63 14.19 -1.68 9.54
CA ARG A 63 14.50 -3.09 9.26
C ARG A 63 15.68 -3.24 8.30
N ALA A 64 15.73 -2.39 7.27
CA ALA A 64 16.85 -2.39 6.33
C ALA A 64 18.16 -2.00 7.02
N TYR A 65 18.13 -0.97 7.88
CA TYR A 65 19.30 -0.56 8.67
C TYR A 65 19.80 -1.69 9.59
N ALA A 66 18.87 -2.39 10.27
CA ALA A 66 19.22 -3.54 11.09
C ALA A 66 19.78 -4.71 10.26
N ALA A 67 19.21 -4.98 9.08
CA ALA A 67 19.69 -6.02 8.16
C ALA A 67 21.11 -5.71 7.64
N LEU A 68 21.50 -4.43 7.55
CA LEU A 68 22.84 -3.97 7.23
C LEU A 68 23.78 -3.94 8.46
N ALA A 69 23.37 -4.48 9.60
CA ALA A 69 24.13 -4.46 10.84
C ALA A 69 24.45 -3.04 11.35
N GLY A 70 23.53 -2.10 11.17
CA GLY A 70 23.68 -0.72 11.64
C GLY A 70 23.77 -0.64 13.16
N ALA A 71 24.73 0.13 13.66
CA ALA A 71 24.93 0.34 15.09
C ALA A 71 23.78 1.17 15.71
N PRO A 72 23.36 0.89 16.95
CA PRO A 72 22.40 1.73 17.63
C PRO A 72 22.99 3.12 17.91
N LEU A 73 22.30 4.15 17.44
CA LEU A 73 22.64 5.56 17.69
C LEU A 73 21.44 6.27 18.30
N SER A 74 21.70 7.19 19.20
CA SER A 74 20.71 8.03 19.87
C SER A 74 21.06 9.51 19.67
N PRO A 75 20.06 10.38 19.47
CA PRO A 75 18.63 10.09 19.34
C PRO A 75 18.23 9.35 18.05
N CYS A 76 17.09 8.64 18.10
CA CYS A 76 16.51 7.96 16.95
C CYS A 76 15.08 8.52 16.72
N PHE A 77 14.93 9.44 15.79
CA PHE A 77 13.65 10.10 15.48
C PHE A 77 12.82 9.27 14.51
N VAL A 78 11.56 9.06 14.80
CA VAL A 78 10.68 8.20 13.98
C VAL A 78 9.29 8.81 13.79
N VAL A 79 8.67 8.51 12.63
CA VAL A 79 7.25 8.83 12.39
C VAL A 79 6.39 7.65 12.80
N GLY A 80 5.48 7.91 13.73
CA GLY A 80 4.38 7.01 14.08
C GLY A 80 4.81 5.74 14.82
N GLU A 81 3.84 5.14 15.52
CA GLU A 81 4.07 4.01 16.43
C GLU A 81 4.53 2.73 15.71
N ALA A 82 4.15 2.53 14.43
CA ALA A 82 4.61 1.36 13.68
C ALA A 82 6.13 1.37 13.45
N THR A 83 6.71 2.55 13.18
CA THR A 83 8.15 2.74 13.02
C THR A 83 8.86 2.68 14.38
N ALA A 84 8.24 3.26 15.41
CA ALA A 84 8.77 3.22 16.77
C ALA A 84 8.87 1.78 17.30
N ARG A 85 7.85 0.96 17.07
CA ARG A 85 7.89 -0.46 17.41
C ARG A 85 9.01 -1.19 16.70
N ALA A 86 9.15 -0.98 15.39
CA ALA A 86 10.25 -1.58 14.63
C ALA A 86 11.62 -1.14 15.14
N ALA A 87 11.76 0.13 15.58
CA ALA A 87 12.99 0.64 16.17
C ALA A 87 13.32 -0.06 17.51
N ARG A 88 12.34 -0.19 18.41
CA ARG A 88 12.51 -0.92 19.68
C ARG A 88 12.85 -2.40 19.48
N ASP A 89 12.23 -3.05 18.48
CA ASP A 89 12.48 -4.46 18.14
C ASP A 89 13.96 -4.73 17.77
N VAL A 90 14.69 -3.69 17.32
CA VAL A 90 16.10 -3.78 16.92
C VAL A 90 17.04 -3.06 17.92
N GLY A 91 16.56 -2.74 19.12
CA GLY A 91 17.37 -2.15 20.18
C GLY A 91 17.61 -0.64 20.08
N LEU A 92 16.88 0.06 19.21
CA LEU A 92 16.91 1.53 19.16
C LEU A 92 15.92 2.13 20.18
N VAL A 93 16.23 3.34 20.65
CA VAL A 93 15.36 4.11 21.55
C VAL A 93 14.71 5.24 20.75
N PRO A 94 13.45 5.08 20.29
CA PRO A 94 12.82 6.06 19.40
C PRO A 94 12.25 7.26 20.17
N VAL A 95 12.48 8.45 19.60
CA VAL A 95 11.74 9.69 19.86
C VAL A 95 10.64 9.78 18.80
N VAL A 96 9.37 9.71 19.21
CA VAL A 96 8.25 9.43 18.29
C VAL A 96 7.48 10.70 17.98
N ALA A 97 7.44 11.07 16.70
CA ALA A 97 6.50 12.07 16.19
C ALA A 97 5.15 11.41 15.88
N GLN A 98 4.06 12.03 16.36
CA GLN A 98 2.70 11.60 16.07
C GLN A 98 2.22 12.28 14.78
N GLY A 99 1.77 11.49 13.81
CA GLY A 99 1.23 12.01 12.56
C GLY A 99 2.11 11.75 11.33
N ASP A 100 2.73 12.78 10.79
CA ASP A 100 3.39 12.79 9.49
C ASP A 100 4.83 13.35 9.53
N ALA A 101 5.40 13.63 8.35
CA ALA A 101 6.74 14.20 8.23
C ALA A 101 6.82 15.64 8.77
N GLU A 102 5.70 16.39 8.80
CA GLU A 102 5.67 17.76 9.34
C GLU A 102 5.81 17.73 10.86
N SER A 103 5.07 16.86 11.53
CA SER A 103 5.21 16.65 12.98
C SER A 103 6.59 16.12 13.35
N LEU A 104 7.22 15.30 12.51
CA LEU A 104 8.60 14.85 12.73
C LEU A 104 9.60 16.00 12.58
N LEU A 105 9.44 16.86 11.58
CA LEU A 105 10.27 18.06 11.41
C LEU A 105 10.20 18.95 12.65
N ALA A 106 8.99 19.27 13.11
CA ALA A 106 8.77 20.12 14.28
C ALA A 106 9.39 19.50 15.54
N LEU A 107 9.19 18.19 15.77
CA LEU A 107 9.77 17.46 16.90
C LEU A 107 11.31 17.51 16.90
N ILE A 108 11.96 17.31 15.74
CA ILE A 108 13.42 17.33 15.63
C ILE A 108 13.96 18.74 15.95
N LEU A 109 13.32 19.78 15.40
CA LEU A 109 13.73 21.17 15.66
C LEU A 109 13.52 21.58 17.13
N ASP A 110 12.43 21.16 17.74
CA ASP A 110 12.15 21.41 19.17
C ASP A 110 13.15 20.67 20.09
N HIS A 111 13.52 19.45 19.70
CA HIS A 111 14.52 18.64 20.42
C HIS A 111 15.93 19.22 20.32
N ALA A 112 16.19 20.05 19.31
CA ALA A 112 17.45 20.73 19.02
C ALA A 112 18.70 19.82 19.15
N PRO A 113 18.72 18.64 18.50
CA PRO A 113 19.85 17.71 18.64
C PRO A 113 21.12 18.29 18.00
N GLU A 114 22.27 17.88 18.51
CA GLU A 114 23.51 18.10 17.79
C GLU A 114 23.51 17.33 16.46
N GLY A 115 23.91 17.99 15.36
CA GLY A 115 24.05 17.36 14.05
C GLY A 115 25.49 16.88 13.77
N PRO A 116 25.72 16.19 12.66
CA PRO A 116 24.76 15.82 11.63
C PRO A 116 23.88 14.60 12.01
N LEU A 117 22.64 14.61 11.57
CA LEU A 117 21.77 13.45 11.62
C LEU A 117 21.85 12.64 10.30
N LEU A 118 21.41 11.37 10.35
CA LEU A 118 21.32 10.51 9.18
C LEU A 118 19.87 10.05 8.95
N HIS A 119 19.26 10.47 7.85
CA HIS A 119 17.94 10.02 7.41
C HIS A 119 18.08 8.77 6.54
N LEU A 120 17.64 7.63 7.09
CA LEU A 120 17.64 6.33 6.42
C LEU A 120 16.29 6.09 5.77
N ARG A 121 16.28 6.09 4.44
CA ARG A 121 15.04 6.07 3.66
C ARG A 121 15.06 5.04 2.52
N GLY A 122 13.90 4.83 1.90
CA GLY A 122 13.81 4.08 0.65
C GLY A 122 14.07 4.96 -0.57
N THR A 123 14.24 4.33 -1.73
CA THR A 123 14.37 5.00 -3.03
C THR A 123 13.21 5.97 -3.28
N PHE A 124 11.99 5.58 -2.89
CA PHE A 124 10.79 6.40 -3.02
C PHE A 124 10.41 7.03 -1.68
N ALA A 125 11.13 8.05 -1.26
CA ALA A 125 10.75 8.88 -0.12
C ALA A 125 9.92 10.08 -0.59
N ARG A 126 8.99 10.53 0.25
CA ARG A 126 8.23 11.76 0.03
C ARG A 126 8.76 12.86 0.92
N GLY A 127 8.67 14.08 0.43
CA GLY A 127 9.07 15.29 1.16
C GLY A 127 10.59 15.49 1.18
N ALA A 128 10.95 16.72 1.47
CA ALA A 128 12.33 17.20 1.51
C ALA A 128 12.79 17.36 2.98
N LEU A 129 12.54 16.34 3.82
CA LEU A 129 12.80 16.43 5.27
C LEU A 129 14.25 16.83 5.58
N ALA A 130 15.21 16.16 4.93
CA ALA A 130 16.62 16.43 5.14
C ALA A 130 17.04 17.83 4.67
N GLU A 131 16.52 18.26 3.51
CA GLU A 131 16.77 19.61 2.98
C GLU A 131 16.20 20.68 3.92
N ARG A 132 14.98 20.48 4.41
CA ARG A 132 14.31 21.43 5.32
C ARG A 132 14.99 21.53 6.68
N LEU A 133 15.42 20.42 7.25
CA LEU A 133 16.23 20.41 8.50
C LEU A 133 17.55 21.12 8.29
N THR A 134 18.21 20.85 7.16
CA THR A 134 19.49 21.49 6.82
C THR A 134 19.34 23.01 6.63
N ALA A 135 18.27 23.44 5.95
CA ALA A 135 17.94 24.85 5.81
C ALA A 135 17.61 25.54 7.15
N ALA A 136 17.11 24.78 8.13
CA ALA A 136 16.88 25.25 9.49
C ALA A 136 18.15 25.22 10.37
N GLY A 137 19.32 24.92 9.81
CA GLY A 137 20.61 24.93 10.53
C GLY A 137 21.03 23.59 11.13
N LEU A 138 20.27 22.52 10.95
CA LEU A 138 20.59 21.19 11.41
C LEU A 138 21.06 20.32 10.23
N PRO A 139 22.37 20.04 10.08
CA PRO A 139 22.86 19.22 8.98
C PRO A 139 22.28 17.80 9.00
N VAL A 140 21.71 17.37 7.88
CA VAL A 140 21.18 16.02 7.71
C VAL A 140 21.75 15.39 6.43
N ARG A 141 22.33 14.19 6.57
CA ARG A 141 22.71 13.34 5.44
C ARG A 141 21.58 12.36 5.16
N GLU A 142 21.43 11.95 3.90
CA GLU A 142 20.50 10.90 3.52
C GLU A 142 21.22 9.65 3.04
N ALA A 143 20.64 8.49 3.34
CA ALA A 143 21.07 7.22 2.77
C ALA A 143 19.87 6.39 2.35
N VAL A 144 19.90 5.89 1.12
CA VAL A 144 18.94 4.91 0.62
C VAL A 144 19.37 3.53 1.09
N VAL A 145 18.57 2.89 1.94
CA VAL A 145 18.86 1.58 2.54
C VAL A 145 17.89 0.48 2.11
N TYR A 146 16.83 0.82 1.39
CA TYR A 146 15.94 -0.15 0.76
C TYR A 146 15.31 0.39 -0.51
N ASP A 147 14.95 -0.53 -1.40
CA ASP A 147 14.15 -0.26 -2.58
C ASP A 147 12.78 -0.93 -2.48
N GLN A 148 11.89 -0.52 -3.36
CA GLN A 148 10.51 -1.00 -3.44
C GLN A 148 10.19 -1.38 -4.89
N PRO A 149 10.83 -2.41 -5.48
CA PRO A 149 10.49 -2.83 -6.83
C PRO A 149 9.02 -3.25 -6.93
N ALA A 150 8.40 -2.88 -8.04
CA ALA A 150 7.05 -3.33 -8.36
C ALA A 150 7.06 -4.82 -8.69
N ARG A 151 5.97 -5.50 -8.33
CA ARG A 151 5.71 -6.88 -8.72
C ARG A 151 4.27 -7.03 -9.22
N PRO A 152 4.01 -7.97 -10.11
CA PRO A 152 2.66 -8.26 -10.57
C PRO A 152 1.80 -8.87 -9.45
N LEU A 153 0.49 -8.77 -9.61
CA LEU A 153 -0.45 -9.54 -8.78
C LEU A 153 -0.20 -11.04 -8.93
N THR A 154 -0.51 -11.79 -7.87
CA THR A 154 -0.47 -13.26 -7.91
C THR A 154 -1.53 -13.80 -8.88
N PRO A 155 -1.36 -15.03 -9.42
CA PRO A 155 -2.37 -15.65 -10.29
C PRO A 155 -3.76 -15.71 -9.64
N GLU A 156 -3.82 -16.02 -8.33
CA GLU A 156 -5.07 -16.10 -7.56
C GLU A 156 -5.77 -14.73 -7.47
N ALA A 157 -5.00 -13.66 -7.21
CA ALA A 157 -5.54 -12.31 -7.16
C ALA A 157 -6.06 -11.85 -8.53
N ARG A 158 -5.33 -12.17 -9.62
CA ARG A 158 -5.80 -11.91 -10.98
C ARG A 158 -7.06 -12.70 -11.31
N ALA A 159 -7.12 -13.97 -10.96
CA ALA A 159 -8.32 -14.78 -11.16
C ALA A 159 -9.53 -14.22 -10.40
N ALA A 160 -9.33 -13.75 -9.16
CA ALA A 160 -10.39 -13.10 -8.39
C ALA A 160 -10.89 -11.81 -9.08
N LEU A 161 -10.00 -10.97 -9.61
CA LEU A 161 -10.36 -9.74 -10.33
C LEU A 161 -11.07 -10.00 -11.68
N GLN A 162 -10.85 -11.17 -12.30
CA GLN A 162 -11.52 -11.57 -13.54
C GLN A 162 -12.82 -12.35 -13.31
N GLY A 163 -13.12 -12.71 -12.07
CA GLY A 163 -14.35 -13.42 -11.69
C GLY A 163 -15.55 -12.48 -11.52
N ASP A 164 -16.62 -13.06 -11.00
CA ASP A 164 -17.88 -12.33 -10.76
C ASP A 164 -18.08 -12.01 -9.27
N ARG A 165 -17.26 -12.59 -8.41
CA ARG A 165 -17.33 -12.40 -6.96
C ARG A 165 -16.77 -11.03 -6.55
N PRO A 166 -17.44 -10.28 -5.65
CA PRO A 166 -16.99 -8.97 -5.22
C PRO A 166 -15.58 -8.99 -4.61
N VAL A 167 -14.78 -7.95 -4.92
CA VAL A 167 -13.43 -7.76 -4.39
C VAL A 167 -13.33 -6.43 -3.68
N VAL A 168 -12.98 -6.45 -2.40
CA VAL A 168 -12.70 -5.26 -1.59
C VAL A 168 -11.19 -5.03 -1.55
N VAL A 169 -10.73 -3.82 -1.89
CA VAL A 169 -9.30 -3.49 -2.01
C VAL A 169 -8.98 -2.23 -1.20
N PRO A 170 -8.30 -2.33 -0.05
CA PRO A 170 -7.75 -1.17 0.63
C PRO A 170 -6.44 -0.73 -0.01
N LEU A 171 -6.35 0.56 -0.41
CA LEU A 171 -5.18 1.16 -1.04
C LEU A 171 -4.62 2.29 -0.18
N PHE A 172 -3.34 2.17 0.17
CA PHE A 172 -2.68 3.01 1.18
C PHE A 172 -1.77 4.08 0.58
N SER A 173 -1.46 4.01 -0.72
CA SER A 173 -0.59 4.98 -1.38
C SER A 173 -0.95 5.18 -2.85
N PRO A 174 -0.75 6.38 -3.40
CA PRO A 174 -0.97 6.63 -4.83
C PRO A 174 -0.12 5.75 -5.73
N ARG A 175 1.08 5.36 -5.29
CA ARG A 175 1.95 4.46 -6.06
C ARG A 175 1.34 3.07 -6.17
N THR A 176 0.90 2.48 -5.05
CA THR A 176 0.24 1.17 -5.05
C THR A 176 -1.07 1.21 -5.83
N ALA A 177 -1.83 2.32 -5.72
CA ALA A 177 -3.06 2.51 -6.49
C ALA A 177 -2.80 2.54 -8.00
N ARG A 178 -1.75 3.23 -8.46
CA ARG A 178 -1.36 3.21 -9.88
C ARG A 178 -0.94 1.83 -10.36
N LEU A 179 -0.16 1.10 -9.56
CA LEU A 179 0.22 -0.27 -9.89
C LEU A 179 -1.01 -1.19 -9.96
N PHE A 180 -1.96 -1.04 -9.03
CA PHE A 180 -3.22 -1.77 -9.06
C PHE A 180 -4.05 -1.43 -10.29
N ALA A 181 -4.19 -0.16 -10.63
CA ALA A 181 -4.92 0.29 -11.81
C ALA A 181 -4.31 -0.25 -13.12
N ALA A 182 -3.00 -0.46 -13.17
CA ALA A 182 -2.32 -1.05 -14.32
C ALA A 182 -2.64 -2.55 -14.53
N GLU A 183 -3.19 -3.24 -13.53
CA GLU A 183 -3.65 -4.64 -13.65
C GLU A 183 -5.06 -4.77 -14.28
N ALA A 184 -5.70 -3.64 -14.63
CA ALA A 184 -6.99 -3.63 -15.33
C ALA A 184 -6.90 -4.27 -16.74
N PRO A 185 -8.01 -4.78 -17.32
CA PRO A 185 -9.38 -4.61 -16.85
C PRO A 185 -9.78 -5.61 -15.76
N CYS A 186 -10.60 -5.14 -14.80
CA CYS A 186 -11.22 -5.98 -13.78
C CYS A 186 -12.67 -6.21 -14.12
N ARG A 187 -13.14 -7.47 -14.08
CA ARG A 187 -14.55 -7.84 -14.29
C ARG A 187 -15.33 -7.88 -12.97
N ALA A 188 -14.65 -8.30 -11.91
CA ALA A 188 -15.24 -8.38 -10.57
C ALA A 188 -15.79 -7.03 -10.11
N PRO A 189 -16.92 -6.97 -9.40
CA PRO A 189 -17.39 -5.76 -8.73
C PRO A 189 -16.35 -5.28 -7.72
N LEU A 190 -15.72 -4.12 -7.98
CA LEU A 190 -14.65 -3.55 -7.14
C LEU A 190 -15.22 -2.59 -6.10
N PHE A 191 -14.82 -2.80 -4.86
CA PHE A 191 -15.06 -1.95 -3.71
C PHE A 191 -13.71 -1.46 -3.18
N VAL A 192 -13.48 -0.16 -3.16
CA VAL A 192 -12.15 0.39 -2.84
C VAL A 192 -12.19 1.33 -1.65
N ALA A 193 -11.34 1.06 -0.64
CA ALA A 193 -11.02 2.01 0.41
C ALA A 193 -9.72 2.74 0.06
N ALA A 194 -9.80 4.04 -0.19
CA ALA A 194 -8.66 4.89 -0.54
C ALA A 194 -8.20 5.71 0.66
N MET A 195 -6.92 5.59 1.04
CA MET A 195 -6.31 6.28 2.19
C MET A 195 -6.39 7.81 2.09
N SER A 196 -6.49 8.38 0.89
CA SER A 196 -6.58 9.81 0.63
C SER A 196 -7.18 10.09 -0.75
N ALA A 197 -7.53 11.35 -1.01
CA ALA A 197 -7.97 11.80 -2.33
C ALA A 197 -6.92 11.53 -3.43
N GLU A 198 -5.63 11.67 -3.15
CA GLU A 198 -4.56 11.34 -4.12
C GLU A 198 -4.55 9.85 -4.49
N VAL A 199 -4.88 8.97 -3.55
CA VAL A 199 -5.03 7.53 -3.82
C VAL A 199 -6.24 7.30 -4.73
N ALA A 200 -7.36 7.97 -4.48
CA ALA A 200 -8.57 7.87 -5.29
C ALA A 200 -8.33 8.39 -6.72
N VAL A 201 -7.63 9.51 -6.90
CA VAL A 201 -7.25 10.03 -8.23
C VAL A 201 -6.44 9.03 -9.03
N ALA A 202 -5.57 8.26 -8.39
CA ALA A 202 -4.75 7.25 -9.07
C ALA A 202 -5.56 6.06 -9.63
N LEU A 203 -6.86 5.97 -9.31
CA LEU A 203 -7.78 4.92 -9.77
C LEU A 203 -8.74 5.41 -10.85
N GLN A 204 -8.58 6.65 -11.32
CA GLN A 204 -9.40 7.17 -12.42
C GLN A 204 -9.31 6.26 -13.66
N GLY A 205 -10.47 5.97 -14.23
CA GLY A 205 -10.59 5.05 -15.37
C GLY A 205 -10.94 3.60 -14.98
N LEU A 206 -10.88 3.22 -13.70
CA LEU A 206 -11.43 1.96 -13.23
C LEU A 206 -12.93 2.09 -12.94
N TYR A 207 -13.69 1.08 -13.32
CA TYR A 207 -15.08 0.97 -12.88
C TYR A 207 -15.13 0.44 -11.45
N LEU A 208 -15.50 1.31 -10.51
CA LEU A 208 -15.65 0.97 -9.10
C LEU A 208 -17.13 0.89 -8.76
N ARG A 209 -17.55 -0.18 -8.09
CA ARG A 209 -18.92 -0.34 -7.60
C ARG A 209 -19.20 0.61 -6.43
N GLU A 210 -18.21 0.75 -5.54
CA GLU A 210 -18.26 1.62 -4.38
C GLU A 210 -16.86 2.08 -4.01
N GLN A 211 -16.72 3.32 -3.55
CA GLN A 211 -15.45 3.87 -3.09
C GLN A 211 -15.62 4.66 -1.80
N GLU A 212 -14.79 4.35 -0.82
CA GLU A 212 -14.65 5.12 0.41
C GLU A 212 -13.31 5.86 0.39
N ILE A 213 -13.34 7.18 0.53
CA ILE A 213 -12.12 8.00 0.63
C ILE A 213 -12.00 8.50 2.06
N LEU A 214 -10.89 8.19 2.72
CA LEU A 214 -10.69 8.56 4.11
C LEU A 214 -10.45 10.07 4.25
N ALA A 215 -11.09 10.67 5.26
CA ALA A 215 -10.88 12.09 5.59
C ALA A 215 -9.47 12.35 6.16
N ARG A 216 -8.86 11.35 6.80
CA ARG A 216 -7.50 11.39 7.36
C ARG A 216 -6.79 10.06 7.16
N PRO A 217 -5.44 10.06 6.94
CA PRO A 217 -4.69 8.84 6.64
C PRO A 217 -4.41 8.01 7.90
N GLU A 218 -5.46 7.51 8.54
CA GLU A 218 -5.40 6.75 9.79
C GLU A 218 -5.75 5.27 9.57
N SER A 219 -4.98 4.36 10.17
CA SER A 219 -5.21 2.91 10.06
C SER A 219 -6.55 2.47 10.66
N GLY A 220 -7.04 3.14 11.71
CA GLY A 220 -8.36 2.90 12.28
C GLY A 220 -9.47 3.15 11.28
N LEU A 221 -9.48 4.34 10.67
CA LEU A 221 -10.46 4.72 9.65
C LEU A 221 -10.41 3.80 8.43
N MET A 222 -9.22 3.32 8.04
CA MET A 222 -9.11 2.34 6.96
C MET A 222 -9.80 1.02 7.31
N ARG A 223 -9.65 0.52 8.52
CA ARG A 223 -10.34 -0.71 8.96
C ARG A 223 -11.86 -0.53 8.99
N GLU A 224 -12.34 0.62 9.45
CA GLU A 224 -13.77 0.95 9.44
C GLU A 224 -14.33 1.00 8.02
N ALA A 225 -13.63 1.67 7.10
CA ALA A 225 -14.02 1.75 5.69
C ALA A 225 -14.06 0.36 5.05
N VAL A 226 -13.03 -0.47 5.27
CA VAL A 226 -13.01 -1.86 4.79
C VAL A 226 -14.18 -2.66 5.36
N GLY A 227 -14.47 -2.55 6.65
CA GLY A 227 -15.61 -3.23 7.28
C GLY A 227 -16.94 -2.85 6.66
N LYS A 228 -17.17 -1.55 6.36
CA LYS A 228 -18.36 -1.08 5.63
C LYS A 228 -18.45 -1.68 4.24
N LEU A 229 -17.37 -1.60 3.47
CA LEU A 229 -17.31 -2.12 2.10
C LEU A 229 -17.51 -3.64 2.04
N LEU A 230 -16.97 -4.40 3.01
CA LEU A 230 -17.21 -5.84 3.11
C LEU A 230 -18.69 -6.18 3.36
N LYS A 231 -19.40 -5.39 4.17
CA LYS A 231 -20.83 -5.52 4.38
C LYS A 231 -21.61 -5.22 3.09
N SER A 232 -21.32 -4.10 2.42
CA SER A 232 -21.92 -3.73 1.12
C SER A 232 -21.67 -4.83 0.07
N ALA A 233 -20.44 -5.30 -0.05
CA ALA A 233 -20.06 -6.35 -0.99
C ALA A 233 -20.73 -7.68 -0.69
N GLY A 234 -20.90 -8.05 0.59
CA GLY A 234 -21.56 -9.28 1.02
C GLY A 234 -23.07 -9.33 0.76
N THR A 235 -23.70 -8.16 0.58
CA THR A 235 -25.13 -8.06 0.23
C THR A 235 -25.38 -8.00 -1.28
N LEU A 236 -24.32 -7.90 -2.10
CA LEU A 236 -24.46 -7.83 -3.54
C LEU A 236 -24.91 -9.18 -4.11
N VAL A 237 -26.13 -9.22 -4.65
CA VAL A 237 -26.61 -10.36 -5.42
C VAL A 237 -26.04 -10.21 -6.84
N VAL A 238 -25.01 -10.99 -7.16
CA VAL A 238 -24.50 -11.08 -8.53
C VAL A 238 -25.43 -11.99 -9.31
N PRO A 239 -26.15 -11.50 -10.34
CA PRO A 239 -26.96 -12.37 -11.18
C PRO A 239 -26.04 -13.39 -11.85
N PRO A 240 -26.50 -14.65 -12.03
CA PRO A 240 -25.71 -15.63 -12.77
C PRO A 240 -25.39 -15.06 -14.16
N ALA A 241 -24.13 -15.23 -14.61
CA ALA A 241 -23.69 -14.79 -15.92
C ALA A 241 -24.69 -15.34 -16.96
N SER A 242 -25.38 -14.44 -17.67
CA SER A 242 -26.22 -14.80 -18.79
C SER A 242 -25.29 -15.43 -19.84
N VAL A 243 -25.48 -16.72 -20.10
CA VAL A 243 -24.82 -17.39 -21.21
C VAL A 243 -25.55 -16.84 -22.46
N GLU A 244 -25.08 -15.71 -22.96
CA GLU A 244 -25.44 -15.24 -24.27
C GLU A 244 -24.93 -16.26 -25.27
N GLY A 245 -25.83 -17.07 -25.77
CA GLY A 245 -25.57 -18.03 -26.84
C GLY A 245 -25.02 -17.28 -28.03
N CYS A 246 -23.86 -17.75 -28.54
CA CYS A 246 -23.35 -17.35 -29.83
C CYS A 246 -24.50 -17.42 -30.87
N PRO A 247 -24.79 -16.33 -31.61
CA PRO A 247 -25.72 -16.45 -32.74
C PRO A 247 -25.05 -17.38 -33.75
N GLY A 248 -25.78 -18.53 -33.98
CA GLY A 248 -25.37 -19.53 -34.94
C GLY A 248 -25.11 -18.88 -36.30
N LYS A 249 -23.94 -19.16 -36.88
CA LYS A 249 -23.65 -18.88 -38.29
C LYS A 249 -24.73 -19.55 -39.16
N SER A 250 -25.66 -18.79 -39.67
CA SER A 250 -26.51 -19.19 -40.78
C SER A 250 -25.61 -19.39 -42.00
N GLY A 251 -25.47 -20.61 -42.46
CA GLY A 251 -24.77 -20.97 -43.68
C GLY A 251 -25.41 -20.34 -44.93
N PRO A 252 -24.67 -20.19 -46.01
CA PRO A 252 -25.15 -19.56 -47.24
C PRO A 252 -26.20 -20.47 -47.90
N GLN A 253 -27.43 -19.96 -48.10
CA GLN A 253 -28.43 -20.56 -48.96
C GLN A 253 -27.96 -20.42 -50.41
N SER A 254 -27.76 -21.57 -51.04
CA SER A 254 -27.65 -21.71 -52.51
C SER A 254 -28.96 -21.36 -53.17
N GLY A 255 -29.00 -20.22 -53.85
CA GLY A 255 -30.09 -19.86 -54.76
C GLY A 255 -29.85 -20.46 -56.16
N PRO A 256 -30.94 -20.71 -56.90
CA PRO A 256 -30.84 -21.51 -58.12
C PRO A 256 -30.39 -20.73 -59.34
N ASP A 257 -29.68 -21.48 -60.18
CA ASP A 257 -29.31 -21.25 -61.56
C ASP A 257 -30.45 -20.70 -62.43
N HIS A 258 -30.24 -19.56 -63.11
CA HIS A 258 -31.00 -19.20 -64.28
C HIS A 258 -30.04 -18.72 -65.36
N ARG A 259 -29.95 -19.62 -66.38
CA ARG A 259 -29.44 -19.30 -67.72
C ARG A 259 -30.26 -18.15 -68.34
N PHE A 260 -29.61 -17.18 -68.92
CA PHE A 260 -29.66 -16.77 -70.36
C PHE A 260 -28.51 -15.81 -70.62
#